data_8f7a6407d180689e028e4ac6056101f6
#
_entry.id   8f7a6407d180689e028e4ac6056101f6
#
_cell.length_a   1.000
_cell.length_b   1.000
_cell.length_c   1.000
_cell.angle_alpha   90.00
_cell.angle_beta   90.00
_cell.angle_gamma   90.00
#
_symmetry.space_group_name_H-M   'P 1'
#
loop_
_entity.id
_entity.type
_entity.pdbx_description
1 polymer ?
#
loop_
_entity_poly.entity_id
_entity_poly.type
_entity_poly.pdbx_seq_one_letter_code
_entity_poly.pdbx_strand_id
1 'polypeptide(L)'
;MTYDYNSKIYLAEAVLNVKDLAGQTAFYSQIIGLEILSQTETEVILGAGNKPLVHLIETNREEEVKSSYGLYHMAILLPSREDLADVFKHIAELDYPFVGAADHGYSEALYLEDLEGNGIELY
;
A
#
# COMPACT_ATOMS: atom_id res chain seq x y z
N MET A 1 -0.15 -14.05 15.94
CA MET A 1 -1.19 -14.84 15.35
C MET A 1 -1.21 -14.65 13.85
N THR A 2 -1.44 -15.71 13.18
CA THR A 2 -1.50 -15.65 11.75
C THR A 2 -2.92 -15.91 11.32
N TYR A 3 -3.47 -15.03 10.59
CA TYR A 3 -4.80 -15.29 10.08
C TYR A 3 -4.68 -15.56 8.60
N ASP A 4 -5.68 -16.21 8.07
CA ASP A 4 -5.55 -16.86 6.79
C ASP A 4 -5.78 -16.02 5.56
N TYR A 5 -6.07 -14.74 5.74
CA TYR A 5 -6.32 -13.95 4.56
C TYR A 5 -5.14 -14.02 3.61
N ASN A 6 -3.95 -14.21 4.17
CA ASN A 6 -2.73 -14.26 3.37
C ASN A 6 -2.68 -15.45 2.45
N SER A 7 -3.47 -16.46 2.72
CA SER A 7 -3.48 -17.65 1.89
C SER A 7 -4.51 -17.57 0.79
N LYS A 8 -5.06 -16.39 0.55
CA LYS A 8 -6.09 -16.22 -0.46
C LYS A 8 -5.61 -15.29 -1.54
N ILE A 9 -6.50 -14.54 -2.11
CA ILE A 9 -6.18 -13.64 -3.21
C ILE A 9 -5.18 -12.58 -2.82
N TYR A 10 -5.12 -12.30 -1.57
CA TYR A 10 -4.23 -11.27 -1.05
C TYR A 10 -2.79 -11.62 -1.23
N LEU A 11 -2.54 -12.85 -1.62
CA LEU A 11 -1.20 -13.27 -1.92
C LEU A 11 -0.68 -12.64 -3.17
N ALA A 12 -1.57 -12.18 -4.00
CA ALA A 12 -1.15 -11.55 -5.24
C ALA A 12 -0.46 -10.24 -4.89
N GLU A 13 0.79 -10.18 -5.23
CA GLU A 13 1.61 -9.01 -5.03
C GLU A 13 1.19 -7.92 -6.00
N ALA A 14 1.05 -6.69 -5.51
CA ALA A 14 0.79 -5.57 -6.39
C ALA A 14 2.12 -5.10 -6.97
N VAL A 15 2.21 -5.05 -8.28
CA VAL A 15 3.42 -4.59 -8.96
C VAL A 15 3.16 -3.22 -9.54
N LEU A 16 3.95 -2.24 -9.10
CA LEU A 16 3.76 -0.85 -9.51
C LEU A 16 5.00 -0.33 -10.21
N ASN A 17 4.81 0.25 -11.37
CA ASN A 17 5.88 0.99 -12.04
C ASN A 17 5.84 2.41 -11.51
N VAL A 18 6.96 2.87 -10.96
CA VAL A 18 7.00 4.17 -10.28
C VAL A 18 8.09 5.05 -10.86
N LYS A 19 7.88 6.34 -10.78
CA LYS A 19 8.88 7.32 -11.20
C LYS A 19 9.87 7.62 -10.09
N ASP A 20 9.36 7.74 -8.88
CA ASP A 20 10.17 8.11 -7.72
C ASP A 20 10.23 6.93 -6.79
N LEU A 21 11.18 6.05 -7.03
CA LEU A 21 11.31 4.85 -6.23
C LEU A 21 11.58 5.17 -4.76
N ALA A 22 12.46 6.14 -4.50
CA ALA A 22 12.80 6.48 -3.12
C ALA A 22 11.57 7.05 -2.37
N GLY A 23 10.84 7.94 -3.02
CA GLY A 23 9.66 8.53 -2.41
C GLY A 23 8.57 7.51 -2.16
N GLN A 24 8.32 6.65 -3.12
CA GLN A 24 7.30 5.62 -2.95
C GLN A 24 7.71 4.59 -1.90
N THR A 25 8.98 4.24 -1.85
CA THR A 25 9.47 3.34 -0.81
C THR A 25 9.23 3.95 0.58
N ALA A 26 9.52 5.23 0.74
CA ALA A 26 9.27 5.91 1.99
C ALA A 26 7.78 5.94 2.32
N PHE A 27 6.95 6.18 1.33
CA PHE A 27 5.50 6.19 1.54
C PHE A 27 5.01 4.83 2.05
N TYR A 28 5.34 3.77 1.35
CA TYR A 28 4.83 2.46 1.73
C TYR A 28 5.44 1.95 3.03
N SER A 29 6.68 2.33 3.35
CA SER A 29 7.30 1.87 4.58
C SER A 29 6.92 2.73 5.78
N GLN A 30 6.83 4.05 5.61
CA GLN A 30 6.63 4.95 6.75
C GLN A 30 5.17 5.33 6.95
N ILE A 31 4.42 5.51 5.90
CA ILE A 31 3.03 5.92 6.01
C ILE A 31 2.11 4.72 6.10
N ILE A 32 2.25 3.77 5.19
CA ILE A 32 1.45 2.55 5.25
C ILE A 32 1.98 1.61 6.33
N GLY A 33 3.28 1.58 6.54
CA GLY A 33 3.86 0.78 7.61
C GLY A 33 4.33 -0.59 7.18
N LEU A 34 4.58 -0.80 5.90
CA LEU A 34 5.08 -2.08 5.42
C LEU A 34 6.59 -2.19 5.66
N GLU A 35 7.05 -3.42 5.76
CA GLU A 35 8.47 -3.70 5.91
C GLU A 35 9.14 -3.81 4.56
N ILE A 36 10.36 -3.32 4.45
CA ILE A 36 11.14 -3.51 3.25
C ILE A 36 11.75 -4.91 3.32
N LEU A 37 11.32 -5.77 2.41
CA LEU A 37 11.79 -7.16 2.40
C LEU A 37 13.01 -7.35 1.51
N SER A 38 13.11 -6.55 0.46
CA SER A 38 14.22 -6.65 -0.48
C SER A 38 14.35 -5.31 -1.19
N GLN A 39 15.57 -4.94 -1.51
CA GLN A 39 15.82 -3.64 -2.12
C GLN A 39 17.04 -3.69 -3.02
N THR A 40 16.87 -3.18 -4.23
CA THR A 40 17.98 -2.95 -5.15
C THR A 40 17.90 -1.50 -5.61
N GLU A 41 18.75 -1.13 -6.56
CA GLU A 41 18.75 0.24 -7.07
C GLU A 41 17.48 0.58 -7.85
N THR A 42 16.83 -0.42 -8.42
CA THR A 42 15.69 -0.20 -9.31
C THR A 42 14.40 -0.85 -8.82
N GLU A 43 14.45 -1.65 -7.77
CA GLU A 43 13.27 -2.37 -7.30
C GLU A 43 13.26 -2.47 -5.80
N VAL A 44 12.07 -2.40 -5.22
CA VAL A 44 11.88 -2.59 -3.79
C VAL A 44 10.66 -3.47 -3.59
N ILE A 45 10.80 -4.46 -2.72
CA ILE A 45 9.68 -5.33 -2.35
C ILE A 45 9.35 -5.05 -0.90
N LEU A 46 8.11 -4.71 -0.62
CA LEU A 46 7.65 -4.43 0.73
C LEU A 46 6.51 -5.37 1.08
N GLY A 47 6.37 -5.65 2.34
CA GLY A 47 5.30 -6.53 2.77
C GLY A 47 5.16 -6.54 4.28
N ALA A 48 4.53 -7.59 4.78
CA ALA A 48 4.28 -7.76 6.20
C ALA A 48 4.51 -9.21 6.57
N GLY A 49 5.22 -9.44 7.67
CA GLY A 49 5.46 -10.78 8.15
C GLY A 49 6.15 -11.66 7.13
N ASN A 50 7.09 -11.13 6.39
CA ASN A 50 7.81 -11.82 5.31
C ASN A 50 6.95 -12.15 4.09
N LYS A 51 5.75 -11.61 4.02
CA LYS A 51 4.89 -11.80 2.86
C LYS A 51 4.98 -10.57 1.98
N PRO A 52 5.42 -10.69 0.73
CA PRO A 52 5.47 -9.54 -0.17
C PRO A 52 4.06 -9.09 -0.54
N LEU A 53 3.83 -7.80 -0.48
CA LEU A 53 2.55 -7.21 -0.82
C LEU A 53 2.67 -6.18 -1.93
N VAL A 54 3.77 -5.44 -1.96
CA VAL A 54 3.97 -4.38 -2.94
C VAL A 54 5.36 -4.52 -3.54
N HIS A 55 5.42 -4.51 -4.85
CA HIS A 55 6.68 -4.58 -5.58
C HIS A 55 6.79 -3.32 -6.43
N LEU A 56 7.72 -2.44 -6.06
CA LEU A 56 7.93 -1.18 -6.76
C LEU A 56 9.07 -1.33 -7.74
N ILE A 57 8.84 -0.92 -8.97
CA ILE A 57 9.86 -0.99 -10.02
C ILE A 57 10.01 0.38 -10.62
N GLU A 58 11.23 0.90 -10.56
CA GLU A 58 11.48 2.22 -11.12
C GLU A 58 11.44 2.19 -12.63
N THR A 59 10.80 3.19 -13.22
CA THR A 59 10.72 3.31 -14.65
C THR A 59 10.99 4.74 -15.05
N ASN A 60 11.69 4.90 -16.19
CA ASN A 60 11.91 6.20 -16.79
C ASN A 60 11.00 6.44 -17.99
N ARG A 61 10.10 5.50 -18.26
CA ARG A 61 9.27 5.58 -19.45
C ARG A 61 7.98 6.27 -19.10
N GLU A 62 7.84 7.47 -19.57
CA GLU A 62 6.67 8.27 -19.28
C GLU A 62 5.37 7.61 -19.70
N GLU A 63 5.40 6.90 -20.81
CA GLU A 63 4.21 6.22 -21.28
C GLU A 63 3.71 5.20 -20.29
N GLU A 64 4.61 4.45 -19.68
CA GLU A 64 4.21 3.45 -18.70
C GLU A 64 3.59 4.11 -17.47
N VAL A 65 4.19 5.20 -17.03
CA VAL A 65 3.65 5.91 -15.88
C VAL A 65 2.29 6.47 -16.20
N LYS A 66 2.12 7.05 -17.39
CA LYS A 66 0.83 7.60 -17.78
C LYS A 66 -0.25 6.55 -17.85
N SER A 67 0.09 5.37 -18.32
CA SER A 67 -0.92 4.33 -18.47
C SER A 67 -1.34 3.75 -17.14
N SER A 68 -0.55 3.92 -16.10
CA SER A 68 -0.86 3.33 -14.81
C SER A 68 -1.38 4.34 -13.78
N TYR A 69 -1.09 5.61 -13.96
CA TYR A 69 -1.40 6.56 -12.90
C TYR A 69 -2.90 6.67 -12.69
N GLY A 70 -3.28 6.73 -11.43
CA GLY A 70 -4.66 6.96 -11.06
C GLY A 70 -5.60 5.83 -11.36
N LEU A 71 -5.14 4.78 -12.03
CA LEU A 71 -6.01 3.68 -12.38
C LEU A 71 -5.73 2.44 -11.56
N TYR A 72 -4.55 2.34 -11.00
CA TYR A 72 -4.22 1.18 -10.20
C TYR A 72 -4.85 1.29 -8.83
N HIS A 73 -5.31 0.17 -8.33
CA HIS A 73 -5.99 0.16 -7.04
C HIS A 73 -5.59 -1.12 -6.32
N MET A 74 -5.17 -1.01 -5.09
CA MET A 74 -4.86 -2.19 -4.30
C MET A 74 -5.60 -2.15 -2.98
N ALA A 75 -5.89 -3.32 -2.45
CA ALA A 75 -6.55 -3.44 -1.16
C ALA A 75 -5.65 -4.24 -0.23
N ILE A 76 -5.46 -3.74 0.97
CA ILE A 76 -4.65 -4.40 1.99
C ILE A 76 -5.54 -4.68 3.17
N LEU A 77 -5.67 -5.97 3.50
CA LEU A 77 -6.49 -6.41 4.61
C LEU A 77 -5.65 -6.44 5.87
N LEU A 78 -6.13 -5.78 6.90
CA LEU A 78 -5.47 -5.77 8.19
C LEU A 78 -6.04 -6.87 9.09
N PRO A 79 -5.25 -7.35 10.05
CA PRO A 79 -5.67 -8.51 10.87
C PRO A 79 -6.89 -8.25 11.71
N SER A 80 -7.08 -7.02 12.17
CA SER A 80 -8.17 -6.74 13.08
C SER A 80 -8.60 -5.30 12.93
N ARG A 81 -9.76 -5.03 13.50
CA ARG A 81 -10.29 -3.68 13.56
C ARG A 81 -9.38 -2.75 14.35
N GLU A 82 -8.73 -3.30 15.37
CA GLU A 82 -7.80 -2.52 16.17
C GLU A 82 -6.59 -2.12 15.35
N ASP A 83 -6.11 -3.01 14.51
CA ASP A 83 -4.99 -2.68 13.62
C ASP A 83 -5.37 -1.59 12.63
N LEU A 84 -6.59 -1.63 12.13
CA LEU A 84 -7.07 -0.59 11.23
C LEU A 84 -7.12 0.76 11.96
N ALA A 85 -7.59 0.76 13.20
CA ALA A 85 -7.64 1.98 14.00
C ALA A 85 -6.24 2.52 14.26
N ASP A 86 -5.28 1.65 14.54
CA ASP A 86 -3.90 2.06 14.77
C ASP A 86 -3.29 2.68 13.53
N VAL A 87 -3.55 2.09 12.37
CA VAL A 87 -3.04 2.62 11.11
C VAL A 87 -3.68 3.97 10.81
N PHE A 88 -4.98 4.09 11.06
CA PHE A 88 -5.67 5.36 10.86
C PHE A 88 -5.02 6.46 11.70
N LYS A 89 -4.79 6.15 12.98
CA LYS A 89 -4.18 7.13 13.88
C LYS A 89 -2.79 7.51 13.40
N HIS A 90 -2.01 6.53 13.00
CA HIS A 90 -0.66 6.75 12.53
C HIS A 90 -0.64 7.68 11.31
N ILE A 91 -1.48 7.40 10.33
CA ILE A 91 -1.53 8.19 9.10
C ILE A 91 -2.04 9.60 9.41
N ALA A 92 -3.03 9.70 10.28
CA ALA A 92 -3.57 11.01 10.67
C ALA A 92 -2.52 11.85 11.40
N GLU A 93 -1.71 11.23 12.24
CA GLU A 93 -0.66 11.93 12.94
C GLU A 93 0.42 12.45 12.01
N LEU A 94 0.59 11.80 10.88
CA LEU A 94 1.54 12.24 9.87
C LEU A 94 0.94 13.28 8.93
N ASP A 95 -0.33 13.63 9.13
CA ASP A 95 -1.05 14.59 8.30
C ASP A 95 -1.14 14.18 6.84
N TYR A 96 -1.12 12.89 6.57
CA TYR A 96 -1.28 12.41 5.20
C TYR A 96 -2.77 12.32 4.89
N PRO A 97 -3.23 12.90 3.79
CA PRO A 97 -4.66 13.02 3.53
C PRO A 97 -5.31 11.69 3.14
N PHE A 98 -6.51 11.47 3.66
CA PHE A 98 -7.36 10.38 3.20
C PHE A 98 -8.25 10.88 2.07
N VAL A 99 -8.48 10.01 1.10
CA VAL A 99 -9.46 10.30 0.04
C VAL A 99 -10.86 10.06 0.57
N GLY A 100 -11.01 9.07 1.46
CA GLY A 100 -12.30 8.79 2.04
C GLY A 100 -12.23 7.71 3.08
N ALA A 101 -13.37 7.43 3.69
CA ALA A 101 -13.50 6.36 4.66
C ALA A 101 -14.91 5.82 4.58
N ALA A 102 -15.06 4.53 4.84
CA ALA A 102 -16.37 3.88 4.79
C ALA A 102 -16.57 2.99 6.00
N ASP A 103 -17.79 2.99 6.51
CA ASP A 103 -18.21 2.12 7.59
C ASP A 103 -19.52 1.51 7.19
N HIS A 104 -19.50 0.22 6.92
CA HIS A 104 -20.67 -0.49 6.42
C HIS A 104 -21.30 -1.35 7.49
N GLY A 105 -21.09 -1.03 8.75
CA GLY A 105 -21.69 -1.77 9.84
C GLY A 105 -20.83 -2.92 10.31
N TYR A 106 -20.40 -3.78 9.43
CA TYR A 106 -19.50 -4.85 9.82
C TYR A 106 -18.08 -4.68 9.30
N SER A 107 -17.86 -3.75 8.44
CA SER A 107 -16.50 -3.53 7.93
C SER A 107 -16.25 -2.06 7.80
N GLU A 108 -15.02 -1.69 8.00
CA GLU A 108 -14.56 -0.33 7.86
C GLU A 108 -13.42 -0.32 6.88
N ALA A 109 -13.28 0.76 6.15
CA ALA A 109 -12.21 0.87 5.19
C ALA A 109 -11.73 2.31 5.13
N LEU A 110 -10.44 2.45 4.88
CA LEU A 110 -9.81 3.76 4.71
C LEU A 110 -9.27 3.81 3.28
N TYR A 111 -9.45 4.93 2.63
CA TYR A 111 -9.04 5.09 1.24
C TYR A 111 -8.06 6.25 1.15
N LEU A 112 -6.93 6.01 0.50
CA LEU A 112 -5.97 7.07 0.27
C LEU A 112 -5.25 6.79 -1.04
N GLU A 113 -4.38 7.71 -1.44
CA GLU A 113 -3.59 7.55 -2.64
C GLU A 113 -2.13 7.64 -2.29
N ASP A 114 -1.29 6.90 -3.01
CA ASP A 114 0.13 7.04 -2.82
C ASP A 114 0.61 8.32 -3.55
N LEU A 115 1.92 8.53 -3.56
CA LEU A 115 2.47 9.78 -4.10
C LEU A 115 2.30 9.91 -5.60
N GLU A 116 1.97 8.84 -6.29
CA GLU A 116 1.78 8.86 -7.74
C GLU A 116 0.35 8.57 -8.14
N GLY A 117 -0.58 8.66 -7.20
CA GLY A 117 -2.01 8.58 -7.51
C GLY A 117 -2.60 7.19 -7.54
N ASN A 118 -1.86 6.18 -7.11
CA ASN A 118 -2.43 4.84 -7.03
C ASN A 118 -3.33 4.75 -5.81
N GLY A 119 -4.50 4.16 -5.97
CA GLY A 119 -5.48 4.04 -4.89
C GLY A 119 -5.14 2.91 -3.95
N ILE A 120 -5.32 3.14 -2.67
CA ILE A 120 -5.06 2.16 -1.63
C ILE A 120 -6.26 2.09 -0.72
N GLU A 121 -6.75 0.89 -0.51
CA GLU A 121 -7.81 0.64 0.45
C GLU A 121 -7.23 -0.20 1.58
N LEU A 122 -7.37 0.29 2.80
CA LEU A 122 -6.97 -0.45 4.00
C LEU A 122 -8.24 -0.88 4.71
N TYR A 123 -8.38 -2.16 5.01
CA TYR A 123 -9.61 -2.66 5.62
C TYR A 123 -9.39 -3.90 6.47
#